data_f474f3a53a67ef2b406156c5d562b759
#
_entry.id   f474f3a53a67ef2b406156c5d562b759
#
_cell.length_a   1.000
_cell.length_b   1.000
_cell.length_c   1.000
_cell.angle_alpha   90.00
_cell.angle_beta   90.00
_cell.angle_gamma   90.00
#
_symmetry.space_group_name_H-M   'P 1'
#
loop_
_entity.id
_entity.type
_entity.pdbx_description
1 polymer ?
#
loop_
_entity_poly.entity_id
_entity_poly.type
_entity_poly.pdbx_seq_one_letter_code
_entity_poly.pdbx_strand_id
1 'polypeptide(L)'
;DRPYFSKNMRVGQQLDFFQDFYADFDRTRAEEMLTALGISQNRRFKSLSKGNQEKVQLVLVMSRRAKLYLLDEPIGGVDPAARDYILNTIITNYDPEASVLISTHLIADVERVLDEFIFLHNGKIVRSGNADEVREETGKSLDQLFREVFQCLPNC
;
A
#
# COMPACT_ATOMS: atom_id res chain seq x y z
N ASP A 1 7.57 4.28 -8.30
CA ASP A 1 8.40 5.43 -7.86
C ASP A 1 8.20 6.73 -8.66
N ARG A 2 7.30 6.78 -9.61
CA ARG A 2 7.05 8.00 -10.38
C ARG A 2 5.65 8.55 -10.06
N PRO A 3 5.52 9.83 -9.70
CA PRO A 3 4.22 10.43 -9.47
C PRO A 3 3.40 10.44 -10.78
N TYR A 4 2.17 9.95 -10.72
CA TYR A 4 1.24 9.92 -11.86
C TYR A 4 0.85 11.31 -12.34
N PHE A 5 0.91 12.30 -11.47
CA PHE A 5 0.42 13.64 -11.72
C PHE A 5 1.51 14.65 -11.97
N SER A 6 1.17 15.71 -12.69
CA SER A 6 2.04 16.87 -12.80
C SER A 6 2.36 17.41 -11.41
N LYS A 7 3.65 17.57 -11.12
CA LYS A 7 4.15 18.11 -9.85
C LYS A 7 3.60 19.49 -9.51
N ASN A 8 3.07 20.20 -10.50
CA ASN A 8 2.50 21.54 -10.34
C ASN A 8 1.01 21.55 -9.93
N MET A 9 0.30 20.42 -10.08
CA MET A 9 -1.09 20.32 -9.64
C MET A 9 -1.22 20.51 -8.13
N ARG A 10 -2.34 21.13 -7.72
CA ARG A 10 -2.73 21.15 -6.30
C ARG A 10 -3.35 19.79 -5.93
N VAL A 11 -3.31 19.46 -4.64
CA VAL A 11 -3.94 18.22 -4.14
C VAL A 11 -5.42 18.17 -4.51
N GLY A 12 -6.16 19.27 -4.33
CA GLY A 12 -7.58 19.34 -4.73
C GLY A 12 -7.81 19.07 -6.22
N GLN A 13 -6.94 19.55 -7.10
CA GLN A 13 -7.04 19.27 -8.54
C GLN A 13 -6.81 17.79 -8.87
N GLN A 14 -6.05 17.08 -8.05
CA GLN A 14 -5.91 15.63 -8.19
C GLN A 14 -7.19 14.89 -7.80
N LEU A 15 -7.89 15.38 -6.76
CA LEU A 15 -9.22 14.86 -6.40
C LEU A 15 -10.23 15.12 -7.53
N ASP A 16 -10.24 16.33 -8.09
CA ASP A 16 -11.10 16.69 -9.22
C ASP A 16 -10.87 15.73 -10.39
N PHE A 17 -9.59 15.49 -10.72
CA PHE A 17 -9.22 14.56 -11.78
C PHE A 17 -9.73 13.15 -11.51
N PHE A 18 -9.57 12.62 -10.27
CA PHE A 18 -10.06 11.29 -9.94
C PHE A 18 -11.58 11.20 -10.01
N GLN A 19 -12.28 12.24 -9.57
CA GLN A 19 -13.73 12.31 -9.64
C GLN A 19 -14.25 12.33 -11.09
N ASP A 20 -13.56 13.01 -11.99
CA ASP A 20 -13.94 13.09 -13.40
C ASP A 20 -13.72 11.77 -14.14
N PHE A 21 -12.67 11.02 -13.78
CA PHE A 21 -12.27 9.80 -14.50
C PHE A 21 -12.81 8.51 -13.90
N TYR A 22 -13.14 8.50 -12.60
CA TYR A 22 -13.54 7.29 -11.89
C TYR A 22 -14.91 7.47 -11.22
N ALA A 23 -15.92 6.84 -11.77
CA ALA A 23 -17.30 6.90 -11.25
C ALA A 23 -17.44 6.33 -9.83
N ASP A 24 -16.50 5.48 -9.41
CA ASP A 24 -16.44 4.84 -8.11
C ASP A 24 -15.57 5.60 -7.10
N PHE A 25 -15.11 6.81 -7.44
CA PHE A 25 -14.31 7.63 -6.54
C PHE A 25 -15.18 8.34 -5.50
N ASP A 26 -14.88 8.11 -4.24
CA ASP A 26 -15.55 8.74 -3.10
C ASP A 26 -14.75 9.98 -2.65
N ARG A 27 -15.14 11.14 -3.18
CA ARG A 27 -14.47 12.41 -2.89
C ARG A 27 -14.56 12.79 -1.41
N THR A 28 -15.71 12.57 -0.78
CA THR A 28 -15.91 12.91 0.63
C THR A 28 -14.92 12.16 1.50
N ARG A 29 -14.78 10.86 1.26
CA ARG A 29 -13.81 10.02 1.95
C ARG A 29 -12.35 10.50 1.72
N ALA A 30 -12.00 10.87 0.50
CA ALA A 30 -10.67 11.40 0.21
C ALA A 30 -10.37 12.70 1.00
N GLU A 31 -11.36 13.58 1.10
CA GLU A 31 -11.24 14.85 1.85
C GLU A 31 -11.11 14.62 3.36
N GLU A 32 -11.88 13.68 3.91
CA GLU A 32 -11.78 13.25 5.31
C GLU A 32 -10.38 12.68 5.63
N MET A 33 -9.87 11.78 4.78
CA MET A 33 -8.54 11.21 4.93
C MET A 33 -7.44 12.28 4.85
N LEU A 34 -7.52 13.22 3.90
CA LEU A 34 -6.57 14.33 3.79
C LEU A 34 -6.61 15.24 5.01
N THR A 35 -7.81 15.48 5.55
CA THR A 35 -8.00 16.28 6.77
C THR A 35 -7.36 15.61 7.98
N ALA A 36 -7.58 14.31 8.14
CA ALA A 36 -6.95 13.52 9.21
C ALA A 36 -5.41 13.52 9.11
N LEU A 37 -4.86 13.63 7.90
CA LEU A 37 -3.43 13.75 7.63
C LEU A 37 -2.88 15.17 7.81
N GLY A 38 -3.73 16.18 8.00
CA GLY A 38 -3.32 17.58 8.02
C GLY A 38 -2.80 18.09 6.67
N ILE A 39 -3.23 17.47 5.56
CA ILE A 39 -2.80 17.83 4.20
C ILE A 39 -3.84 18.73 3.55
N SER A 40 -3.50 20.00 3.36
CA SER A 40 -4.39 20.96 2.70
C SER A 40 -4.49 20.71 1.19
N GLN A 41 -5.72 20.68 0.68
CA GLN A 41 -6.03 20.55 -0.75
C GLN A 41 -5.46 21.70 -1.61
N ASN A 42 -5.22 22.86 -1.01
CA ASN A 42 -4.66 24.02 -1.69
C ASN A 42 -3.14 23.95 -1.94
N ARG A 43 -2.44 23.01 -1.29
CA ARG A 43 -1.00 22.85 -1.48
C ARG A 43 -0.68 22.24 -2.84
N ARG A 44 0.41 22.69 -3.44
CA ARG A 44 0.94 22.08 -4.65
C ARG A 44 1.61 20.76 -4.30
N PHE A 45 1.38 19.72 -5.08
CA PHE A 45 1.95 18.38 -4.84
C PHE A 45 3.47 18.42 -4.66
N LYS A 46 4.18 19.19 -5.50
CA LYS A 46 5.65 19.35 -5.40
C LYS A 46 6.14 20.00 -4.10
N SER A 47 5.28 20.72 -3.37
CA SER A 47 5.64 21.38 -2.11
C SER A 47 5.47 20.46 -0.89
N LEU A 48 4.94 19.26 -1.09
CA LEU A 48 4.81 18.24 -0.07
C LEU A 48 6.14 17.49 0.10
N SER A 49 6.42 17.02 1.32
CA SER A 49 7.49 16.04 1.54
C SER A 49 7.20 14.74 0.76
N LYS A 50 8.23 13.93 0.49
CA LYS A 50 8.06 12.66 -0.21
C LYS A 50 6.99 11.78 0.47
N GLY A 51 7.05 11.60 1.79
CA GLY A 51 6.06 10.82 2.53
C GLY A 51 4.63 11.39 2.43
N ASN A 52 4.46 12.73 2.40
CA ASN A 52 3.13 13.32 2.20
C ASN A 52 2.63 13.14 0.76
N GLN A 53 3.53 13.12 -0.25
CA GLN A 53 3.16 12.80 -1.62
C GLN A 53 2.65 11.35 -1.73
N GLU A 54 3.32 10.41 -1.08
CA GLU A 54 2.91 9.00 -1.01
C GLU A 54 1.55 8.84 -0.30
N LYS A 55 1.35 9.54 0.82
CA LYS A 55 0.06 9.56 1.52
C LYS A 55 -1.08 10.11 0.64
N VAL A 56 -0.86 11.18 -0.11
CA VAL A 56 -1.87 11.70 -1.05
C VAL A 56 -2.20 10.67 -2.13
N GLN A 57 -1.19 10.03 -2.72
CA GLN A 57 -1.43 8.98 -3.73
C GLN A 57 -2.24 7.81 -3.15
N LEU A 58 -1.90 7.37 -1.93
CA LEU A 58 -2.65 6.33 -1.24
C LEU A 58 -4.11 6.75 -1.00
N VAL A 59 -4.35 7.98 -0.51
CA VAL A 59 -5.71 8.51 -0.33
C VAL A 59 -6.51 8.44 -1.61
N LEU A 60 -5.94 8.85 -2.74
CA LEU A 60 -6.62 8.81 -4.04
C LEU A 60 -7.02 7.38 -4.43
N VAL A 61 -6.13 6.40 -4.22
CA VAL A 61 -6.39 5.00 -4.54
C VAL A 61 -7.42 4.40 -3.58
N MET A 62 -7.25 4.59 -2.27
CA MET A 62 -8.11 3.99 -1.25
C MET A 62 -9.49 4.64 -1.15
N SER A 63 -9.68 5.81 -1.78
CA SER A 63 -10.99 6.46 -1.90
C SER A 63 -11.80 5.99 -3.11
N ARG A 64 -11.31 5.01 -3.87
CA ARG A 64 -12.10 4.30 -4.88
C ARG A 64 -12.80 3.11 -4.24
N ARG A 65 -13.91 2.69 -4.83
CA ARG A 65 -14.62 1.44 -4.48
C ARG A 65 -14.23 0.33 -5.46
N ALA A 66 -12.95 -0.01 -5.48
CA ALA A 66 -12.41 -1.03 -6.36
C ALA A 66 -12.64 -2.44 -5.78
N LYS A 67 -12.79 -3.44 -6.66
CA LYS A 67 -12.83 -4.86 -6.25
C LYS A 67 -11.44 -5.45 -6.03
N LEU A 68 -10.42 -4.82 -6.59
CA LEU A 68 -9.01 -5.21 -6.44
C LEU A 68 -8.15 -3.97 -6.35
N TYR A 69 -7.35 -3.89 -5.28
CA TYR A 69 -6.32 -2.87 -5.10
C TYR A 69 -4.95 -3.52 -5.33
N LEU A 70 -4.16 -2.95 -6.23
CA LEU A 70 -2.80 -3.37 -6.50
C LEU A 70 -1.85 -2.29 -5.97
N LEU A 71 -1.11 -2.60 -4.93
CA LEU A 71 -0.23 -1.66 -4.24
C LEU A 71 1.22 -2.15 -4.36
N ASP A 72 2.01 -1.43 -5.14
CA ASP A 72 3.42 -1.74 -5.37
C ASP A 72 4.28 -0.91 -4.43
N GLU A 73 5.00 -1.57 -3.52
CA GLU A 73 5.86 -0.98 -2.48
C GLU A 73 5.18 0.19 -1.71
N PRO A 74 3.95 0.05 -1.21
CA PRO A 74 3.19 1.19 -0.66
C PRO A 74 3.81 1.80 0.60
N ILE A 75 4.70 1.07 1.27
CA ILE A 75 5.43 1.50 2.48
C ILE A 75 6.93 1.70 2.23
N GLY A 76 7.36 1.57 0.98
CA GLY A 76 8.75 1.74 0.59
C GLY A 76 9.21 3.20 0.72
N GLY A 77 10.40 3.42 1.31
CA GLY A 77 10.99 4.75 1.36
C GLY A 77 10.35 5.77 2.32
N VAL A 78 9.42 5.34 3.19
CA VAL A 78 8.84 6.17 4.25
C VAL A 78 9.37 5.79 5.62
N ASP A 79 9.28 6.72 6.57
CA ASP A 79 9.68 6.46 7.95
C ASP A 79 8.74 5.44 8.64
N PRO A 80 9.20 4.74 9.69
CA PRO A 80 8.42 3.69 10.35
C PRO A 80 7.03 4.14 10.85
N ALA A 81 6.90 5.35 11.38
CA ALA A 81 5.61 5.86 11.85
C ALA A 81 4.63 6.09 10.69
N ALA A 82 5.14 6.53 9.55
CA ALA A 82 4.34 6.66 8.32
C ALA A 82 3.92 5.31 7.75
N ARG A 83 4.73 4.24 7.89
CA ARG A 83 4.36 2.87 7.47
C ARG A 83 3.14 2.36 8.21
N ASP A 84 3.13 2.49 9.54
CA ASP A 84 1.98 2.10 10.36
C ASP A 84 0.70 2.83 9.93
N TYR A 85 0.81 4.13 9.67
CA TYR A 85 -0.31 4.91 9.18
C TYR A 85 -0.82 4.40 7.82
N ILE A 86 0.09 4.14 6.87
CA ILE A 86 -0.25 3.64 5.53
C ILE A 86 -0.95 2.29 5.63
N LEU A 87 -0.40 1.34 6.39
CA LEU A 87 -0.99 0.02 6.57
C LEU A 87 -2.37 0.10 7.23
N ASN A 88 -2.51 0.89 8.29
CA ASN A 88 -3.81 1.10 8.93
C ASN A 88 -4.82 1.73 7.94
N THR A 89 -4.37 2.70 7.13
CA THR A 89 -5.23 3.31 6.11
C THR A 89 -5.70 2.27 5.07
N ILE A 90 -4.83 1.38 4.63
CA ILE A 90 -5.19 0.30 3.70
C ILE A 90 -6.25 -0.60 4.35
N ILE A 91 -5.98 -1.13 5.54
CA ILE A 91 -6.84 -2.12 6.22
C ILE A 91 -8.21 -1.55 6.57
N THR A 92 -8.28 -0.29 7.01
CA THR A 92 -9.54 0.32 7.46
C THR A 92 -10.36 0.91 6.32
N ASN A 93 -9.78 1.01 5.14
CA ASN A 93 -10.40 1.73 4.03
C ASN A 93 -10.61 0.92 2.74
N TYR A 94 -10.36 -0.36 2.69
CA TYR A 94 -10.82 -1.16 1.55
C TYR A 94 -12.24 -1.70 1.80
N ASP A 95 -12.94 -2.04 0.72
CA ASP A 95 -14.24 -2.69 0.79
C ASP A 95 -14.03 -4.13 1.27
N PRO A 96 -14.78 -4.64 2.27
CA PRO A 96 -14.67 -6.04 2.71
C PRO A 96 -14.85 -7.09 1.60
N GLU A 97 -15.56 -6.75 0.53
CA GLU A 97 -15.73 -7.61 -0.65
C GLU A 97 -14.58 -7.47 -1.67
N ALA A 98 -13.62 -6.59 -1.39
CA ALA A 98 -12.47 -6.36 -2.27
C ALA A 98 -11.26 -7.17 -1.83
N SER A 99 -10.33 -7.39 -2.76
CA SER A 99 -9.01 -7.93 -2.48
C SER A 99 -7.95 -6.84 -2.53
N VAL A 100 -6.94 -6.96 -1.67
CA VAL A 100 -5.76 -6.08 -1.67
C VAL A 100 -4.52 -6.93 -1.93
N LEU A 101 -3.80 -6.65 -3.01
CA LEU A 101 -2.52 -7.27 -3.32
C LEU A 101 -1.39 -6.26 -3.10
N ILE A 102 -0.50 -6.57 -2.19
CA ILE A 102 0.66 -5.73 -1.84
C ILE A 102 1.93 -6.43 -2.30
N SER A 103 2.73 -5.77 -3.15
CA SER A 103 4.11 -6.18 -3.39
C SER A 103 5.04 -5.40 -2.46
N THR A 104 5.91 -6.09 -1.74
CA THR A 104 6.89 -5.44 -0.86
C THR A 104 8.03 -6.37 -0.48
N HIS A 105 9.19 -5.80 -0.18
CA HIS A 105 10.32 -6.48 0.45
C HIS A 105 10.36 -6.27 1.98
N LEU A 106 9.46 -5.47 2.54
CA LEU A 106 9.40 -5.14 3.97
C LEU A 106 8.42 -6.08 4.70
N ILE A 107 8.73 -7.37 4.69
CA ILE A 107 7.83 -8.43 5.16
C ILE A 107 7.45 -8.24 6.62
N ALA A 108 8.42 -7.94 7.49
CA ALA A 108 8.20 -7.75 8.92
C ALA A 108 7.18 -6.64 9.25
N ASP A 109 7.06 -5.63 8.38
CA ASP A 109 6.11 -4.54 8.58
C ASP A 109 4.67 -4.95 8.20
N VAL A 110 4.51 -5.79 7.16
CA VAL A 110 3.20 -6.15 6.61
C VAL A 110 2.65 -7.47 7.14
N GLU A 111 3.48 -8.39 7.63
CA GLU A 111 3.08 -9.77 7.95
C GLU A 111 1.92 -9.88 8.95
N ARG A 112 1.73 -8.87 9.79
CA ARG A 112 0.64 -8.82 10.80
C ARG A 112 -0.75 -8.58 10.21
N VAL A 113 -0.81 -8.17 8.94
CA VAL A 113 -2.05 -7.77 8.25
C VAL A 113 -2.35 -8.62 7.03
N LEU A 114 -1.53 -9.64 6.77
CA LEU A 114 -1.69 -10.53 5.63
C LEU A 114 -2.54 -11.74 5.98
N ASP A 115 -3.53 -12.04 5.15
CA ASP A 115 -4.25 -13.32 5.15
C ASP A 115 -3.43 -14.38 4.41
N GLU A 116 -2.89 -14.01 3.24
CA GLU A 116 -2.13 -14.91 2.37
C GLU A 116 -0.83 -14.26 1.89
N PHE A 117 0.14 -15.08 1.53
CA PHE A 117 1.41 -14.63 0.97
C PHE A 117 1.84 -15.44 -0.24
N ILE A 118 2.64 -14.80 -1.09
CA ILE A 118 3.29 -15.40 -2.25
C ILE A 118 4.76 -14.95 -2.28
N PHE A 119 5.70 -15.88 -2.21
CA PHE A 119 7.11 -15.60 -2.42
C PHE A 119 7.48 -15.84 -3.89
N LEU A 120 8.03 -14.80 -4.52
CA LEU A 120 8.42 -14.80 -5.93
C LEU A 120 9.93 -14.77 -6.08
N HIS A 121 10.48 -15.64 -6.95
CA HIS A 121 11.87 -15.62 -7.35
C HIS A 121 12.01 -15.88 -8.85
N ASN A 122 12.70 -15.00 -9.55
CA ASN A 122 12.93 -15.13 -11.00
C ASN A 122 11.64 -15.40 -11.80
N GLY A 123 10.55 -14.71 -11.47
CA GLY A 123 9.26 -14.85 -12.14
C GLY A 123 8.48 -16.12 -11.80
N LYS A 124 8.93 -16.90 -10.81
CA LYS A 124 8.27 -18.13 -10.37
C LYS A 124 7.83 -18.02 -8.91
N ILE A 125 6.70 -18.64 -8.61
CA ILE A 125 6.25 -18.81 -7.22
C ILE A 125 7.13 -19.91 -6.59
N VAL A 126 7.84 -19.57 -5.51
CA VAL A 126 8.65 -20.53 -4.75
C VAL A 126 7.91 -21.03 -3.51
N ARG A 127 7.02 -20.23 -2.95
CA ARG A 127 6.13 -20.60 -1.86
C ARG A 127 4.92 -19.69 -1.82
N SER A 128 3.78 -20.23 -1.40
CA SER A 128 2.56 -19.46 -1.10
C SER A 128 1.75 -20.19 -0.04
N GLY A 129 0.86 -19.50 0.63
CA GLY A 129 -0.04 -20.09 1.62
C GLY A 129 -0.75 -19.06 2.46
N ASN A 130 -1.55 -19.55 3.41
CA ASN A 130 -2.16 -18.74 4.44
C ASN A 130 -1.09 -18.35 5.49
N ALA A 131 -1.09 -17.09 5.89
CA ALA A 131 -0.06 -16.55 6.77
C ALA A 131 -0.16 -17.13 8.19
N ASP A 132 -1.38 -17.30 8.71
CA ASP A 132 -1.60 -17.82 10.05
C ASP A 132 -1.33 -19.33 10.12
N GLU A 133 -1.81 -20.10 9.14
CA GLU A 133 -1.53 -21.55 9.05
C GLU A 133 -0.03 -21.83 9.06
N VAL A 134 0.73 -21.08 8.28
CA VAL A 134 2.19 -21.27 8.21
C VAL A 134 2.87 -20.88 9.52
N ARG A 135 2.40 -19.85 10.21
CA ARG A 135 2.92 -19.49 11.56
C ARG A 135 2.64 -20.59 12.58
N GLU A 136 1.42 -21.15 12.56
CA GLU A 136 1.05 -22.26 13.47
C GLU A 136 1.88 -23.51 13.20
N GLU A 137 2.04 -23.90 11.94
CA GLU A 137 2.78 -25.09 11.53
C GLU A 137 4.29 -25.01 11.82
N THR A 138 4.88 -23.85 11.55
CA THR A 138 6.34 -23.69 11.59
C THR A 138 6.87 -23.04 12.85
N GLY A 139 6.02 -22.34 13.61
CA GLY A 139 6.42 -21.51 14.74
C GLY A 139 7.28 -20.29 14.34
N LYS A 140 7.30 -19.92 13.05
CA LYS A 140 8.16 -18.87 12.49
C LYS A 140 7.33 -17.72 11.96
N SER A 141 7.93 -16.50 11.98
CA SER A 141 7.38 -15.38 11.24
C SER A 141 7.56 -15.55 9.73
N LEU A 142 6.76 -14.83 8.93
CA LEU A 142 6.93 -14.84 7.48
C LEU A 142 8.29 -14.28 7.06
N ASP A 143 8.84 -13.30 7.79
CA ASP A 143 10.19 -12.78 7.53
C ASP A 143 11.27 -13.85 7.74
N GLN A 144 11.17 -14.64 8.83
CA GLN A 144 12.07 -15.76 9.09
C GLN A 144 11.96 -16.84 7.98
N LEU A 145 10.74 -17.18 7.60
CA LEU A 145 10.48 -18.15 6.56
C LEU A 145 11.01 -17.69 5.21
N PHE A 146 10.83 -16.42 4.87
CA PHE A 146 11.36 -15.83 3.66
C PHE A 146 12.89 -15.96 3.60
N ARG A 147 13.58 -15.57 4.67
CA ARG A 147 15.04 -15.69 4.77
C ARG A 147 15.53 -17.12 4.55
N GLU A 148 14.89 -18.10 5.15
CA GLU A 148 15.23 -19.51 4.99
C GLU A 148 15.04 -19.98 3.55
N VAL A 149 13.88 -19.68 2.95
CA VAL A 149 13.57 -20.07 1.57
C VAL A 149 14.60 -19.51 0.61
N PHE A 150 14.96 -18.22 0.76
CA PHE A 150 15.88 -17.56 -0.16
C PHE A 150 17.36 -17.83 0.15
N GLN A 151 17.74 -18.13 1.38
CA GLN A 151 19.10 -18.61 1.69
C GLN A 151 19.43 -19.97 1.05
N CYS A 152 18.42 -20.80 0.83
CA CYS A 152 18.59 -22.11 0.22
C CYS A 152 18.58 -22.09 -1.32
N LEU A 153 18.29 -20.93 -1.95
CA LEU A 153 18.27 -20.84 -3.40
C LEU A 153 19.67 -20.54 -3.95
N PRO A 154 20.15 -21.32 -4.95
CA PRO A 154 21.43 -21.03 -5.61
C PRO A 154 21.32 -19.68 -6.36
N ASN A 155 22.22 -18.75 -6.08
CA ASN A 155 22.33 -17.40 -6.67
C ASN A 155 21.41 -16.31 -6.01
N CYS A 156 21.27 -16.29 -4.71
CA CYS A 156 20.92 -15.07 -3.98
C CYS A 156 22.17 -14.28 -3.58
#